data_37a9cfdb5c5540d0c3015192c1c76f56
#
_entry.id   37a9cfdb5c5540d0c3015192c1c76f56
#
_cell.length_a   1.000
_cell.length_b   1.000
_cell.length_c   1.000
_cell.angle_alpha   90.00
_cell.angle_beta   90.00
_cell.angle_gamma   90.00
#
_symmetry.space_group_name_H-M   'P 1'
#
loop_
_entity.id
_entity.type
_entity.pdbx_description
1 polymer ?
#
loop_
_entity_poly.entity_id
_entity_poly.type
_entity_poly.pdbx_seq_one_letter_code
_entity_poly.pdbx_strand_id
1 'polypeptide(L)'
;MGVAALVSVEEYLRTTYDPDCDYVDGELVERNLGEQSHGLLQLNIGSWLRERRNKFRCRVVTEVRLQVRPDRFRVPDVMVIPIEAAGEEIVRTPALLCIEILSRGDTLSEMWEKVGEYFAMGVPVCWIIDPRTGQAFHATPGNWTEVTDGMLRAEGFEMPLADVLE
;
A
#
# COMPACT_ATOMS: atom_id res chain seq x y z
N MET A 1 16.50 2.62 -28.96
CA MET A 1 15.67 2.49 -27.75
C MET A 1 15.44 1.01 -27.53
N GLY A 2 16.05 0.44 -26.47
CA GLY A 2 15.84 -0.95 -26.11
C GLY A 2 14.40 -1.13 -25.66
N VAL A 3 13.67 -2.05 -26.30
CA VAL A 3 12.40 -2.53 -25.77
C VAL A 3 12.75 -3.26 -24.48
N ALA A 4 12.27 -2.79 -23.34
CA ALA A 4 12.41 -3.54 -22.08
C ALA A 4 11.80 -4.92 -22.33
N ALA A 5 12.54 -5.97 -22.03
CA ALA A 5 12.04 -7.33 -22.18
C ALA A 5 10.89 -7.51 -21.19
N LEU A 6 9.71 -7.86 -21.70
CA LEU A 6 8.56 -8.15 -20.83
C LEU A 6 8.84 -9.42 -20.02
N VAL A 7 8.60 -9.35 -18.74
CA VAL A 7 8.71 -10.44 -17.78
C VAL A 7 7.37 -11.17 -17.69
N SER A 8 7.38 -12.50 -17.65
CA SER A 8 6.14 -13.24 -17.44
C SER A 8 5.70 -13.16 -15.96
N VAL A 9 4.40 -13.33 -15.70
CA VAL A 9 3.88 -13.42 -14.33
C VAL A 9 4.58 -14.53 -13.55
N GLU A 10 4.82 -15.67 -14.18
CA GLU A 10 5.48 -16.82 -13.56
C GLU A 10 6.93 -16.49 -13.14
N GLU A 11 7.66 -15.80 -14.01
CA GLU A 11 9.02 -15.33 -13.71
C GLU A 11 9.02 -14.31 -12.59
N TYR A 12 8.11 -13.31 -12.63
CA TYR A 12 7.97 -12.31 -11.58
C TYR A 12 7.70 -12.96 -10.22
N LEU A 13 6.79 -13.93 -10.15
CA LEU A 13 6.41 -14.58 -8.89
C LEU A 13 7.53 -15.45 -8.30
N ARG A 14 8.43 -15.97 -9.14
CA ARG A 14 9.58 -16.79 -8.71
C ARG A 14 10.86 -16.00 -8.44
N THR A 15 10.88 -14.73 -8.80
CA THR A 15 12.07 -13.89 -8.70
C THR A 15 11.97 -12.96 -7.49
N THR A 16 13.06 -12.83 -6.75
CA THR A 16 13.24 -11.81 -5.72
C THR A 16 13.93 -10.62 -6.35
N TYR A 17 13.33 -9.45 -6.23
CA TYR A 17 13.88 -8.18 -6.69
C TYR A 17 14.39 -7.40 -5.47
N ASP A 18 15.48 -6.66 -5.62
CA ASP A 18 16.03 -5.81 -4.58
C ASP A 18 16.41 -4.43 -5.19
N PRO A 19 15.61 -3.39 -4.88
CA PRO A 19 14.33 -3.41 -4.14
C PRO A 19 13.23 -4.18 -4.87
N ASP A 20 12.19 -4.62 -4.15
CA ASP A 20 11.06 -5.29 -4.78
C ASP A 20 10.32 -4.32 -5.71
N CYS A 21 9.68 -4.85 -6.74
CA CYS A 21 9.06 -4.09 -7.82
C CYS A 21 7.56 -4.36 -7.88
N ASP A 22 6.81 -3.35 -8.31
CA ASP A 22 5.46 -3.56 -8.84
C ASP A 22 5.56 -4.26 -10.20
N TYR A 23 4.55 -5.03 -10.56
CA TYR A 23 4.44 -5.66 -11.87
C TYR A 23 3.21 -5.14 -12.59
N VAL A 24 3.42 -4.49 -13.73
CA VAL A 24 2.37 -3.82 -14.49
C VAL A 24 2.46 -4.24 -15.95
N ASP A 25 1.53 -5.08 -16.39
CA ASP A 25 1.40 -5.53 -17.80
C ASP A 25 2.71 -6.09 -18.41
N GLY A 26 3.49 -6.82 -17.62
CA GLY A 26 4.76 -7.40 -18.05
C GLY A 26 5.98 -6.55 -17.73
N GLU A 27 5.82 -5.35 -17.28
CA GLU A 27 6.91 -4.45 -16.91
C GLU A 27 7.16 -4.47 -15.40
N LEU A 28 8.42 -4.41 -15.02
CA LEU A 28 8.86 -4.20 -13.64
C LEU A 28 8.94 -2.70 -13.39
N VAL A 29 8.13 -2.22 -12.47
CA VAL A 29 8.13 -0.83 -12.03
C VAL A 29 8.91 -0.74 -10.73
N GLU A 30 10.09 -0.15 -10.79
CA GLU A 30 10.92 0.04 -9.60
C GLU A 30 10.21 0.93 -8.59
N ARG A 31 10.32 0.54 -7.33
CA ARG A 31 9.86 1.36 -6.21
C ARG A 31 10.93 2.38 -5.88
N ASN A 32 10.51 3.53 -5.39
CA ASN A 32 11.45 4.56 -4.96
C ASN A 32 12.33 4.05 -3.81
N LEU A 33 13.58 4.49 -3.79
CA LEU A 33 14.50 4.20 -2.69
C LEU A 33 13.95 4.75 -1.38
N GLY A 34 13.97 3.91 -0.33
CA GLY A 34 13.45 4.28 0.97
C GLY A 34 14.26 5.42 1.60
N GLU A 35 13.57 6.50 1.94
CA GLU A 35 14.11 7.57 2.78
C GLU A 35 13.81 7.26 4.25
N GLN A 36 14.61 7.84 5.17
CA GLN A 36 14.43 7.62 6.60
C GLN A 36 13.01 7.98 7.07
N SER A 37 12.47 9.11 6.60
CA SER A 37 11.10 9.55 6.92
C SER A 37 10.03 8.56 6.44
N HIS A 38 10.22 7.97 5.26
CA HIS A 38 9.34 6.93 4.74
C HIS A 38 9.37 5.68 5.62
N GLY A 39 10.57 5.14 5.88
CA GLY A 39 10.74 3.93 6.69
C GLY A 39 10.27 4.09 8.14
N LEU A 40 10.49 5.27 8.72
CA LEU A 40 10.02 5.59 10.07
C LEU A 40 8.49 5.64 10.14
N LEU A 41 7.85 6.33 9.20
CA LEU A 41 6.39 6.39 9.13
C LEU A 41 5.78 5.01 8.88
N GLN A 42 6.38 4.21 8.00
CA GLN A 42 5.94 2.83 7.74
C GLN A 42 5.98 1.96 9.01
N LEU A 43 7.07 2.06 9.77
CA LEU A 43 7.22 1.35 11.04
C LEU A 43 6.19 1.81 12.07
N ASN A 44 6.01 3.12 12.22
CA ASN A 44 5.08 3.71 13.19
C ASN A 44 3.63 3.30 12.89
N ILE A 45 3.21 3.40 11.62
CA ILE A 45 1.87 2.97 11.19
C ILE A 45 1.68 1.47 11.41
N GLY A 46 2.64 0.66 10.96
CA GLY A 46 2.60 -0.79 11.11
C GLY A 46 2.48 -1.21 12.58
N SER A 47 3.26 -0.59 13.46
CA SER A 47 3.24 -0.84 14.90
C SER A 47 1.91 -0.43 15.53
N TRP A 48 1.43 0.77 15.22
CA TRP A 48 0.16 1.30 15.74
C TRP A 48 -1.02 0.38 15.38
N LEU A 49 -1.11 -0.06 14.13
CA LEU A 49 -2.14 -0.98 13.65
C LEU A 49 -1.98 -2.37 14.28
N ARG A 50 -0.75 -2.89 14.36
CA ARG A 50 -0.46 -4.21 14.90
C ARG A 50 -0.87 -4.34 16.36
N GLU A 51 -0.67 -3.32 17.17
CA GLU A 51 -1.08 -3.30 18.57
C GLU A 51 -2.60 -3.42 18.75
N ARG A 52 -3.36 -2.99 17.75
CA ARG A 52 -4.84 -2.93 17.77
C ARG A 52 -5.52 -4.03 16.98
N ARG A 53 -4.76 -4.84 16.24
CA ARG A 53 -5.29 -5.88 15.33
C ARG A 53 -6.22 -6.92 15.99
N ASN A 54 -6.02 -7.21 17.25
CA ASN A 54 -6.79 -8.26 17.94
C ASN A 54 -8.28 -7.92 18.07
N LYS A 55 -8.65 -6.66 17.92
CA LYS A 55 -10.04 -6.20 17.91
C LYS A 55 -10.77 -6.51 16.59
N PHE A 56 -10.03 -6.81 15.51
CA PHE A 56 -10.58 -6.78 14.14
C PHE A 56 -10.33 -8.05 13.32
N ARG A 57 -9.82 -9.12 13.92
CA ARG A 57 -9.53 -10.38 13.21
C ARG A 57 -8.77 -10.14 11.89
N CYS A 58 -7.68 -9.40 11.98
CA CYS A 58 -6.88 -9.03 10.82
C CYS A 58 -5.38 -9.26 11.09
N ARG A 59 -4.58 -9.14 10.05
CA ARG A 59 -3.13 -9.05 10.12
C ARG A 59 -2.65 -7.76 9.49
N VAL A 60 -1.55 -7.25 9.98
CA VAL A 60 -0.84 -6.10 9.42
C VAL A 60 0.44 -6.60 8.79
N VAL A 61 0.64 -6.29 7.53
CA VAL A 61 1.82 -6.68 6.75
C VAL A 61 2.39 -5.47 6.02
N THR A 62 3.67 -5.52 5.72
CA THR A 62 4.39 -4.46 5.02
C THR A 62 5.08 -5.04 3.79
N GLU A 63 5.05 -4.30 2.67
CA GLU A 63 5.77 -4.64 1.45
C GLU A 63 5.48 -6.05 0.91
N VAL A 64 4.25 -6.51 1.04
CA VAL A 64 3.79 -7.79 0.50
C VAL A 64 3.09 -7.55 -0.83
N ARG A 65 3.37 -8.41 -1.81
CA ARG A 65 2.74 -8.35 -3.13
C ARG A 65 1.24 -8.57 -3.03
N LEU A 66 0.48 -7.66 -3.61
CA LEU A 66 -0.97 -7.70 -3.74
C LEU A 66 -1.33 -7.89 -5.21
N GLN A 67 -1.97 -9.01 -5.54
CA GLN A 67 -2.44 -9.26 -6.90
C GLN A 67 -3.74 -8.50 -7.15
N VAL A 68 -3.64 -7.35 -7.79
CA VAL A 68 -4.81 -6.50 -8.10
C VAL A 68 -5.57 -6.97 -9.35
N ARG A 69 -4.88 -7.65 -10.26
CA ARG A 69 -5.43 -8.35 -11.44
C ARG A 69 -4.56 -9.58 -11.75
N PRO A 70 -5.02 -10.52 -12.59
CA PRO A 70 -4.23 -11.70 -12.96
C PRO A 70 -2.83 -11.40 -13.49
N ASP A 71 -2.65 -10.26 -14.15
CA ASP A 71 -1.43 -9.78 -14.80
C ASP A 71 -0.86 -8.51 -14.16
N ARG A 72 -1.31 -8.16 -12.93
CA ARG A 72 -0.88 -6.94 -12.25
C ARG A 72 -0.74 -7.12 -10.75
N PHE A 73 0.42 -6.74 -10.23
CA PHE A 73 0.79 -6.83 -8.83
C PHE A 73 1.29 -5.47 -8.34
N ARG A 74 0.83 -5.08 -7.17
CA ARG A 74 1.31 -3.90 -6.45
C ARG A 74 1.92 -4.31 -5.13
N VAL A 75 2.76 -3.46 -4.57
CA VAL A 75 3.41 -3.68 -3.27
C VAL A 75 3.08 -2.49 -2.37
N PRO A 76 1.94 -2.50 -1.67
CA PRO A 76 1.59 -1.44 -0.72
C PRO A 76 2.61 -1.36 0.42
N ASP A 77 2.88 -0.15 0.90
CA ASP A 77 3.82 0.03 2.01
C ASP A 77 3.33 -0.65 3.29
N VAL A 78 2.04 -0.50 3.59
CA VAL A 78 1.37 -1.21 4.70
C VAL A 78 0.01 -1.69 4.25
N MET A 79 -0.35 -2.92 4.62
CA MET A 79 -1.71 -3.46 4.42
C MET A 79 -2.27 -4.01 5.72
N VAL A 80 -3.58 -3.84 5.88
CA VAL A 80 -4.38 -4.61 6.82
C VAL A 80 -5.16 -5.64 6.04
N ILE A 81 -4.87 -6.92 6.25
CA ILE A 81 -5.52 -8.02 5.54
C ILE A 81 -6.47 -8.77 6.47
N PRO A 82 -7.61 -9.27 5.97
CA PRO A 82 -8.51 -10.09 6.77
C PRO A 82 -7.83 -11.39 7.19
N ILE A 83 -8.28 -11.99 8.29
CA ILE A 83 -7.65 -13.22 8.81
C ILE A 83 -7.73 -14.38 7.83
N GLU A 84 -8.71 -14.38 6.95
CA GLU A 84 -8.92 -15.37 5.90
C GLU A 84 -7.77 -15.39 4.88
N ALA A 85 -7.09 -14.25 4.69
CA ALA A 85 -5.92 -14.12 3.82
C ALA A 85 -4.60 -14.53 4.50
N ALA A 86 -4.63 -14.97 5.74
CA ALA A 86 -3.43 -15.15 6.58
C ALA A 86 -2.43 -16.22 6.08
N GLY A 87 -2.79 -17.06 5.14
CA GLY A 87 -1.92 -18.07 4.53
C GLY A 87 -1.45 -17.72 3.12
N GLU A 88 -1.83 -16.56 2.60
CA GLU A 88 -1.45 -16.12 1.27
C GLU A 88 -0.08 -15.44 1.30
N GLU A 89 0.95 -16.08 0.72
CA GLU A 89 2.28 -15.46 0.57
C GLU A 89 2.25 -14.29 -0.42
N ILE A 90 1.40 -14.37 -1.42
CA ILE A 90 1.00 -13.26 -2.29
C ILE A 90 -0.47 -13.03 -2.02
N VAL A 91 -0.81 -11.85 -1.56
CA VAL A 91 -2.19 -11.53 -1.19
C VAL A 91 -3.07 -11.42 -2.44
N ARG A 92 -4.14 -12.19 -2.48
CA ARG A 92 -5.15 -12.20 -3.54
C ARG A 92 -6.53 -11.81 -3.04
N THR A 93 -6.76 -12.02 -1.75
CA THR A 93 -7.95 -11.54 -1.06
C THR A 93 -7.87 -10.02 -0.89
N PRO A 94 -8.94 -9.26 -1.19
CA PRO A 94 -8.93 -7.81 -0.99
C PRO A 94 -8.53 -7.44 0.44
N ALA A 95 -7.56 -6.54 0.57
CA ALA A 95 -7.17 -5.99 1.86
C ALA A 95 -8.33 -5.15 2.45
N LEU A 96 -8.37 -5.04 3.77
CA LEU A 96 -9.30 -4.14 4.48
C LEU A 96 -8.86 -2.68 4.38
N LEU A 97 -7.56 -2.46 4.25
CA LEU A 97 -6.94 -1.15 4.14
C LEU A 97 -5.59 -1.28 3.44
N CYS A 98 -5.34 -0.45 2.44
CA CYS A 98 -4.02 -0.23 1.87
C CYS A 98 -3.52 1.16 2.27
N ILE A 99 -2.23 1.26 2.55
CA ILE A 99 -1.59 2.52 2.95
C ILE A 99 -0.36 2.73 2.08
N GLU A 100 -0.30 3.89 1.48
CA GLU A 100 0.82 4.35 0.65
C GLU A 100 1.49 5.55 1.33
N ILE A 101 2.81 5.52 1.37
CA ILE A 101 3.64 6.58 1.93
C ILE A 101 4.39 7.22 0.77
N LEU A 102 4.16 8.51 0.54
CA LEU A 102 4.74 9.21 -0.60
C LEU A 102 6.25 9.37 -0.46
N SER A 103 6.95 9.06 -1.53
CA SER A 103 8.38 9.34 -1.73
C SER A 103 8.57 10.53 -2.67
N ARG A 104 9.81 11.06 -2.78
CA ARG A 104 10.08 12.25 -3.60
C ARG A 104 9.75 12.10 -5.08
N GLY A 105 9.85 10.89 -5.61
CA GLY A 105 9.58 10.61 -7.03
C GLY A 105 8.11 10.36 -7.35
N ASP A 106 7.25 10.24 -6.34
CA ASP A 106 5.85 9.91 -6.56
C ASP A 106 5.06 11.08 -7.08
N THR A 107 4.21 10.82 -8.06
CA THR A 107 3.23 11.79 -8.56
C THR A 107 1.83 11.43 -8.07
N LEU A 108 0.99 12.45 -7.88
CA LEU A 108 -0.41 12.22 -7.52
C LEU A 108 -1.16 11.40 -8.58
N SER A 109 -0.77 11.56 -9.85
CA SER A 109 -1.40 10.82 -10.96
C SER A 109 -1.12 9.32 -10.88
N GLU A 110 0.13 8.93 -10.65
CA GLU A 110 0.52 7.53 -10.48
C GLU A 110 -0.13 6.91 -9.23
N MET A 111 -0.16 7.68 -8.16
CA MET A 111 -0.82 7.24 -6.92
C MET A 111 -2.33 7.07 -7.12
N TRP A 112 -2.97 7.95 -7.87
CA TRP A 112 -4.38 7.87 -8.22
C TRP A 112 -4.71 6.60 -9.00
N GLU A 113 -3.88 6.25 -9.99
CA GLU A 113 -3.99 5.00 -10.74
C GLU A 113 -3.85 3.78 -9.85
N LYS A 114 -2.79 3.74 -9.02
CA LYS A 114 -2.49 2.66 -8.10
C LYS A 114 -3.64 2.40 -7.12
N VAL A 115 -4.15 3.45 -6.48
CA VAL A 115 -5.29 3.38 -5.55
C VAL A 115 -6.58 2.94 -6.27
N GLY A 116 -6.79 3.39 -7.49
CA GLY A 116 -7.91 2.94 -8.33
C GLY A 116 -7.90 1.42 -8.57
N GLU A 117 -6.73 0.83 -8.74
CA GLU A 117 -6.58 -0.63 -8.89
C GLU A 117 -6.92 -1.37 -7.59
N TYR A 118 -6.57 -0.81 -6.42
CA TYR A 118 -6.99 -1.37 -5.13
C TYR A 118 -8.51 -1.39 -4.99
N PHE A 119 -9.17 -0.30 -5.34
CA PHE A 119 -10.64 -0.23 -5.30
C PHE A 119 -11.29 -1.20 -6.28
N ALA A 120 -10.73 -1.34 -7.47
CA ALA A 120 -11.25 -2.26 -8.49
C ALA A 120 -11.20 -3.73 -8.04
N MET A 121 -10.24 -4.12 -7.19
CA MET A 121 -10.19 -5.46 -6.63
C MET A 121 -11.06 -5.65 -5.37
N GLY A 122 -11.59 -4.56 -4.79
CA GLY A 122 -12.48 -4.61 -3.65
C GLY A 122 -11.92 -4.08 -2.33
N VAL A 123 -10.75 -3.43 -2.33
CA VAL A 123 -10.24 -2.71 -1.15
C VAL A 123 -11.18 -1.54 -0.85
N PRO A 124 -11.72 -1.41 0.37
CA PRO A 124 -12.73 -0.39 0.65
C PRO A 124 -12.15 1.00 0.91
N VAL A 125 -10.91 1.08 1.38
CA VAL A 125 -10.28 2.35 1.80
C VAL A 125 -8.77 2.31 1.63
N CYS A 126 -8.20 3.44 1.24
CA CYS A 126 -6.75 3.66 1.21
C CYS A 126 -6.40 4.93 1.97
N TRP A 127 -5.26 4.92 2.63
CA TRP A 127 -4.63 6.10 3.21
C TRP A 127 -3.37 6.43 2.41
N ILE A 128 -3.18 7.70 2.11
CA ILE A 128 -2.00 8.20 1.43
C ILE A 128 -1.39 9.30 2.29
N ILE A 129 -0.11 9.18 2.65
CA ILE A 129 0.52 10.09 3.61
C ILE A 129 1.85 10.57 3.05
N ASP A 130 2.07 11.87 3.06
CA ASP A 130 3.38 12.47 2.77
C ASP A 130 4.13 12.73 4.08
N PRO A 131 5.20 11.98 4.38
CA PRO A 131 5.94 12.12 5.63
C PRO A 131 6.71 13.45 5.72
N ARG A 132 6.94 14.13 4.59
CA ARG A 132 7.70 15.38 4.53
C ARG A 132 6.86 16.59 4.90
N THR A 133 5.57 16.55 4.60
CA THR A 133 4.64 17.66 4.85
C THR A 133 3.64 17.35 5.95
N GLY A 134 3.48 16.08 6.30
CA GLY A 134 2.42 15.61 7.19
C GLY A 134 1.04 15.61 6.54
N GLN A 135 0.95 15.92 5.24
CA GLN A 135 -0.30 15.89 4.50
C GLN A 135 -0.78 14.45 4.32
N ALA A 136 -2.04 14.22 4.55
CA ALA A 136 -2.63 12.90 4.40
C ALA A 136 -3.98 12.96 3.67
N PHE A 137 -4.28 11.88 2.97
CA PHE A 137 -5.54 11.71 2.24
C PHE A 137 -6.23 10.42 2.67
N HIS A 138 -7.53 10.50 2.75
CA HIS A 138 -8.45 9.38 2.90
C HIS A 138 -9.14 9.15 1.56
N ALA A 139 -8.94 7.99 0.98
CA ALA A 139 -9.54 7.63 -0.30
C ALA A 139 -10.49 6.44 -0.16
N THR A 140 -11.65 6.56 -0.78
CA THR A 140 -12.65 5.51 -0.98
C THR A 140 -13.03 5.48 -2.46
N PRO A 141 -13.71 4.45 -2.97
CA PRO A 141 -14.12 4.42 -4.37
C PRO A 141 -14.88 5.69 -4.79
N GLY A 142 -14.31 6.43 -5.74
CA GLY A 142 -14.89 7.66 -6.27
C GLY A 142 -14.71 8.92 -5.39
N ASN A 143 -14.07 8.81 -4.23
CA ASN A 143 -13.86 9.95 -3.35
C ASN A 143 -12.44 9.97 -2.76
N TRP A 144 -11.78 11.12 -2.88
CA TRP A 144 -10.45 11.37 -2.34
C TRP A 144 -10.48 12.68 -1.56
N THR A 145 -10.29 12.60 -0.26
CA THR A 145 -10.44 13.74 0.66
C THR A 145 -9.16 13.96 1.46
N GLU A 146 -8.67 15.19 1.50
CA GLU A 146 -7.59 15.56 2.40
C GLU A 146 -8.04 15.48 3.85
N VAL A 147 -7.20 14.92 4.70
CA VAL A 147 -7.43 14.82 6.15
C VAL A 147 -7.10 16.16 6.80
N THR A 148 -8.13 16.87 7.26
CA THR A 148 -7.98 18.19 7.90
C THR A 148 -8.17 18.18 9.41
N ASP A 149 -8.75 17.12 9.95
CA ASP A 149 -8.98 16.94 11.39
C ASP A 149 -7.89 16.11 12.09
N GLY A 150 -6.85 15.72 11.36
CA GLY A 150 -5.73 14.93 11.87
C GLY A 150 -6.06 13.44 12.11
N MET A 151 -7.19 12.94 11.62
CA MET A 151 -7.65 11.58 11.88
C MET A 151 -7.79 10.78 10.60
N LEU A 152 -7.06 9.68 10.48
CA LEU A 152 -7.25 8.67 9.44
C LEU A 152 -8.23 7.60 9.93
N ARG A 153 -9.24 7.31 9.11
CA ARG A 153 -10.32 6.38 9.44
C ARG A 153 -10.40 5.24 8.45
N ALA A 154 -10.60 4.05 8.98
CA ALA A 154 -11.01 2.86 8.25
C ALA A 154 -11.96 2.08 9.16
N GLU A 155 -12.71 1.13 8.61
CA GLU A 155 -13.57 0.30 9.44
C GLU A 155 -12.77 -0.37 10.56
N GLY A 156 -13.10 -0.03 11.78
CA GLY A 156 -12.44 -0.54 12.97
C GLY A 156 -11.19 0.21 13.42
N PHE A 157 -10.69 1.19 12.66
CA PHE A 157 -9.51 1.97 13.02
C PHE A 157 -9.77 3.48 12.91
N GLU A 158 -9.36 4.20 13.94
CA GLU A 158 -9.26 5.66 13.95
C GLU A 158 -7.86 6.02 14.43
N MET A 159 -6.98 6.39 13.51
CA MET A 159 -5.58 6.66 13.79
C MET A 159 -5.31 8.16 13.76
N PRO A 160 -4.94 8.77 14.90
CA PRO A 160 -4.43 10.12 14.90
C PRO A 160 -3.11 10.20 14.12
N LEU A 161 -2.99 11.11 13.19
CA LEU A 161 -1.73 11.36 12.47
C LEU A 161 -0.60 11.72 13.42
N ALA A 162 -0.91 12.44 14.51
CA ALA A 162 0.06 12.81 15.53
C ALA A 162 0.70 11.62 16.27
N ASP A 163 0.06 10.44 16.24
CA ASP A 163 0.61 9.22 16.87
C ASP A 163 1.71 8.56 16.03
N VAL A 164 1.80 8.90 14.75
CA VAL A 164 2.69 8.22 13.79
C VAL A 164 3.66 9.16 13.07
N LEU A 165 3.35 10.46 13.02
CA LEU A 165 4.25 11.48 12.49
C LEU A 165 5.19 11.96 13.61
N GLU A 166 6.49 11.99 13.31
CA GLU A 166 7.54 12.55 14.21
C GLU A 166 8.12 13.84 13.65
#